data_e12612bd8c3aacf21efb7647f8baa337
#
_entry.id   e12612bd8c3aacf21efb7647f8baa337
#
_cell.length_a   1.000
_cell.length_b   1.000
_cell.length_c   1.000
_cell.angle_alpha   90.00
_cell.angle_beta   90.00
_cell.angle_gamma   90.00
#
_symmetry.space_group_name_H-M   'P 1'
#
loop_
_entity.id
_entity.type
_entity.pdbx_description
1 polymer ?
#
loop_
_entity_poly.entity_id
_entity_poly.type
_entity_poly.pdbx_seq_one_letter_code
_entity_poly.pdbx_strand_id
1 'polypeptide(L)'
;MMKPTERSSLRLHHIVALYVGSVLGCGVLILPGLSAEIAGPGSLLSWIFIIVLAFPMALTMGFLSARFPNDGGVSYFVTLAFNEQLGALIGWFFLVSGIIGVPILALTGAGYIAAAYGLSEVFRILIAVSIILAGIFLNYIGMRVSSQVQIIVVLGTICILLGACIGSYRIVDPSHFTPLIPHGWMSIGYAATLLFWSYIGWEAVTHIAEEFEDPKRDVVRGTIIASIIIGSLYLLTAYVVVGTHMYGPGISDVSLVYLIEKSFGQSGMILTGMAGLFVCLAPSISYIGAASRLSYSLAVTGYAPSFLARLSKRYYTHIGGLIFLAGCFSVIFILYSTGLISLAFLIQLPNSTFILTYIGGCAAGMVLLKDSRCALFMSGISLILTSCILLFISWAILFPIGIILIWGIFLMRRRKKWVTC
;
A
#
# COMPACT_ATOMS: atom_id res chain seq x y z
N MET A 1 3.02 21.16 24.28
CA MET A 1 3.99 20.16 24.79
C MET A 1 3.19 19.01 25.38
N MET A 2 3.14 17.86 24.69
CA MET A 2 2.53 16.64 25.24
C MET A 2 3.42 16.09 26.35
N LYS A 3 2.81 15.55 27.41
CA LYS A 3 3.55 14.85 28.47
C LYS A 3 4.30 13.67 27.85
N PRO A 4 5.58 13.43 28.17
CA PRO A 4 6.40 12.35 27.58
C PRO A 4 5.95 10.91 27.89
N THR A 5 4.89 10.74 28.69
CA THR A 5 4.50 9.46 29.30
C THR A 5 3.41 8.68 28.55
N GLU A 6 2.92 9.15 27.40
CA GLU A 6 1.84 8.47 26.64
C GLU A 6 2.18 8.22 25.17
N ARG A 7 3.44 8.32 24.75
CA ARG A 7 3.84 7.80 23.43
C ARG A 7 3.71 6.29 23.47
N SER A 8 2.83 5.73 22.65
CA SER A 8 2.73 4.30 22.47
C SER A 8 4.05 3.80 21.89
N SER A 9 4.88 3.13 22.70
CA SER A 9 6.13 2.56 22.22
C SER A 9 5.85 1.31 21.41
N LEU A 10 5.88 1.44 20.08
CA LEU A 10 5.75 0.31 19.17
C LEU A 10 7.10 -0.42 19.09
N ARG A 11 7.08 -1.73 19.36
CA ARG A 11 8.25 -2.62 19.33
C ARG A 11 8.37 -3.33 17.98
N LEU A 12 9.49 -4.02 17.76
CA LEU A 12 9.82 -4.71 16.52
C LEU A 12 8.65 -5.53 15.91
N HIS A 13 7.93 -6.32 16.72
CA HIS A 13 6.81 -7.13 16.20
C HIS A 13 5.63 -6.29 15.70
N HIS A 14 5.38 -5.12 16.31
CA HIS A 14 4.39 -4.16 15.79
C HIS A 14 4.85 -3.58 14.45
N ILE A 15 6.14 -3.23 14.35
CA ILE A 15 6.74 -2.69 13.12
C ILE A 15 6.64 -3.70 11.98
N VAL A 16 6.99 -4.97 12.24
CA VAL A 16 6.85 -6.05 11.26
C VAL A 16 5.39 -6.20 10.81
N ALA A 17 4.45 -6.22 11.77
CA ALA A 17 3.03 -6.34 11.44
C ALA A 17 2.50 -5.13 10.64
N LEU A 18 2.97 -3.91 10.97
CA LEU A 18 2.62 -2.71 10.23
C LEU A 18 3.13 -2.77 8.78
N TYR A 19 4.38 -3.18 8.55
CA TYR A 19 4.92 -3.35 7.20
C TYR A 19 4.19 -4.45 6.43
N VAL A 20 4.07 -5.64 7.03
CA VAL A 20 3.35 -6.75 6.39
C VAL A 20 1.90 -6.36 6.11
N GLY A 21 1.23 -5.72 7.06
CA GLY A 21 -0.16 -5.27 6.91
C GLY A 21 -0.35 -4.15 5.89
N SER A 22 0.64 -3.27 5.70
CA SER A 22 0.56 -2.20 4.71
C SER A 22 0.76 -2.72 3.28
N VAL A 23 1.66 -3.69 3.10
CA VAL A 23 2.08 -4.21 1.79
C VAL A 23 1.24 -5.41 1.35
N LEU A 24 0.92 -6.36 2.27
CA LEU A 24 0.00 -7.46 1.96
C LEU A 24 -1.44 -6.94 1.85
N GLY A 25 -1.73 -6.28 0.73
CA GLY A 25 -3.07 -5.81 0.37
C GLY A 25 -3.77 -6.76 -0.61
N CYS A 26 -4.80 -6.25 -1.27
CA CYS A 26 -5.57 -6.99 -2.28
C CYS A 26 -4.72 -7.58 -3.42
N GLY A 27 -3.49 -7.09 -3.60
CA GLY A 27 -2.56 -7.60 -4.59
C GLY A 27 -2.27 -9.09 -4.46
N VAL A 28 -2.15 -9.62 -3.23
CA VAL A 28 -1.89 -11.07 -3.02
C VAL A 28 -3.05 -11.96 -3.48
N LEU A 29 -4.26 -11.42 -3.50
CA LEU A 29 -5.46 -12.15 -3.90
C LEU A 29 -5.61 -12.24 -5.43
N ILE A 30 -5.27 -11.17 -6.13
CA ILE A 30 -5.58 -10.95 -7.54
C ILE A 30 -4.37 -11.16 -8.44
N LEU A 31 -3.22 -10.60 -8.04
CA LEU A 31 -2.07 -10.50 -8.94
C LEU A 31 -1.39 -11.84 -9.29
N PRO A 32 -1.39 -12.88 -8.45
CA PRO A 32 -0.86 -14.18 -8.87
C PRO A 32 -1.57 -14.72 -10.11
N GLY A 33 -2.90 -14.64 -10.17
CA GLY A 33 -3.68 -15.07 -11.33
C GLY A 33 -3.46 -14.17 -12.54
N LEU A 34 -3.60 -12.85 -12.39
CA LEU A 34 -3.43 -11.90 -13.49
C LEU A 34 -2.03 -11.94 -14.09
N SER A 35 -0.98 -12.05 -13.26
CA SER A 35 0.40 -12.18 -13.77
C SER A 35 0.61 -13.49 -14.52
N ALA A 36 0.01 -14.59 -14.03
CA ALA A 36 0.06 -15.88 -14.70
C ALA A 36 -0.73 -15.87 -16.02
N GLU A 37 -1.84 -15.15 -16.12
CA GLU A 37 -2.57 -14.97 -17.39
C GLU A 37 -1.72 -14.24 -18.44
N ILE A 38 -0.95 -13.22 -18.02
CA ILE A 38 -0.08 -12.44 -18.91
C ILE A 38 1.15 -13.25 -19.35
N ALA A 39 1.85 -13.93 -18.44
CA ALA A 39 3.18 -14.49 -18.68
C ALA A 39 3.23 -16.03 -18.52
N GLY A 40 2.11 -16.67 -18.19
CA GLY A 40 2.09 -18.10 -17.87
C GLY A 40 3.02 -18.42 -16.69
N PRO A 41 3.73 -19.56 -16.71
CA PRO A 41 4.72 -19.89 -15.69
C PRO A 41 5.86 -18.89 -15.57
N GLY A 42 6.15 -18.12 -16.65
CA GLY A 42 7.12 -17.01 -16.63
C GLY A 42 6.78 -15.90 -15.64
N SER A 43 5.53 -15.83 -15.17
CA SER A 43 5.13 -14.90 -14.10
C SER A 43 5.92 -15.10 -12.81
N LEU A 44 6.41 -16.31 -12.53
CA LEU A 44 7.30 -16.58 -11.39
C LEU A 44 8.60 -15.78 -11.48
N LEU A 45 9.16 -15.63 -12.70
CA LEU A 45 10.32 -14.77 -12.92
C LEU A 45 9.98 -13.30 -12.67
N SER A 46 8.78 -12.87 -13.06
CA SER A 46 8.29 -11.51 -12.75
C SER A 46 8.18 -11.28 -11.25
N TRP A 47 7.67 -12.25 -10.49
CA TRP A 47 7.62 -12.19 -9.02
C TRP A 47 9.01 -12.11 -8.39
N ILE A 48 9.96 -12.95 -8.82
CA ILE A 48 11.35 -12.88 -8.34
C ILE A 48 11.96 -11.52 -8.66
N PHE A 49 11.77 -11.03 -9.88
CA PHE A 49 12.29 -9.74 -10.31
C PHE A 49 11.74 -8.59 -9.43
N ILE A 50 10.43 -8.55 -9.19
CA ILE A 50 9.83 -7.47 -8.38
C ILE A 50 10.21 -7.58 -6.90
N ILE A 51 10.42 -8.79 -6.35
CA ILE A 51 10.93 -8.98 -4.98
C ILE A 51 12.33 -8.35 -4.85
N VAL A 52 13.22 -8.67 -5.81
CA VAL A 52 14.60 -8.12 -5.85
C VAL A 52 14.58 -6.60 -6.00
N LEU A 53 13.64 -6.04 -6.78
CA LEU A 53 13.47 -4.61 -6.96
C LEU A 53 12.91 -3.92 -5.72
N ALA A 54 11.90 -4.51 -5.08
CA ALA A 54 11.21 -3.93 -3.94
C ALA A 54 12.09 -3.91 -2.67
N PHE A 55 13.02 -4.85 -2.53
CA PHE A 55 13.86 -4.95 -1.35
C PHE A 55 14.74 -3.69 -1.10
N PRO A 56 15.54 -3.19 -2.07
CA PRO A 56 16.29 -1.95 -1.87
C PRO A 56 15.37 -0.74 -1.68
N MET A 57 14.19 -0.72 -2.31
CA MET A 57 13.20 0.33 -2.13
C MET A 57 12.66 0.37 -0.69
N ALA A 58 12.27 -0.78 -0.14
CA ALA A 58 11.85 -0.93 1.24
C ALA A 58 12.95 -0.49 2.22
N LEU A 59 14.19 -0.94 1.99
CA LEU A 59 15.33 -0.56 2.83
C LEU A 59 15.61 0.94 2.79
N THR A 60 15.49 1.58 1.63
CA THR A 60 15.66 3.03 1.52
C THR A 60 14.66 3.78 2.39
N MET A 61 13.37 3.39 2.34
CA MET A 61 12.33 3.95 3.21
C MET A 61 12.63 3.66 4.69
N GLY A 62 13.08 2.44 4.99
CA GLY A 62 13.48 2.03 6.34
C GLY A 62 14.66 2.85 6.90
N PHE A 63 15.71 3.05 6.12
CA PHE A 63 16.87 3.88 6.54
C PHE A 63 16.49 5.34 6.76
N LEU A 64 15.67 5.92 5.88
CA LEU A 64 15.17 7.28 6.02
C LEU A 64 14.32 7.43 7.27
N SER A 65 13.38 6.52 7.51
CA SER A 65 12.50 6.51 8.69
C SER A 65 13.27 6.32 9.99
N ALA A 66 14.27 5.45 9.99
CA ALA A 66 15.12 5.21 11.16
C ALA A 66 15.94 6.44 11.55
N ARG A 67 16.35 7.25 10.56
CA ARG A 67 17.22 8.40 10.78
C ARG A 67 16.44 9.70 10.98
N PHE A 68 15.30 9.85 10.31
CA PHE A 68 14.51 11.07 10.28
C PHE A 68 13.03 10.76 10.59
N PRO A 69 12.71 10.18 11.77
CA PRO A 69 11.32 9.87 12.12
C PRO A 69 10.50 11.16 12.16
N ASN A 70 9.38 11.18 11.41
CA ASN A 70 8.47 12.33 11.36
C ASN A 70 7.11 11.92 10.78
N ASP A 71 6.02 12.54 11.26
CA ASP A 71 4.65 12.32 10.75
C ASP A 71 4.49 12.67 9.25
N GLY A 72 5.35 13.53 8.72
CA GLY A 72 5.40 13.87 7.28
C GLY A 72 5.92 12.73 6.39
N GLY A 73 6.58 11.72 6.95
CA GLY A 73 7.11 10.56 6.23
C GLY A 73 7.95 10.96 5.01
N VAL A 74 7.63 10.40 3.84
CA VAL A 74 8.37 10.67 2.59
C VAL A 74 8.38 12.16 2.23
N SER A 75 7.27 12.88 2.47
CA SER A 75 7.18 14.34 2.26
C SER A 75 8.25 15.08 3.06
N TYR A 76 8.45 14.70 4.31
CA TYR A 76 9.47 15.30 5.18
C TYR A 76 10.89 14.98 4.67
N PHE A 77 11.17 13.76 4.23
CA PHE A 77 12.48 13.40 3.67
C PHE A 77 12.82 14.25 2.45
N VAL A 78 11.85 14.45 1.55
CA VAL A 78 12.02 15.29 0.36
C VAL A 78 12.18 16.77 0.74
N THR A 79 11.49 17.24 1.77
CA THR A 79 11.68 18.60 2.32
C THR A 79 13.11 18.81 2.79
N LEU A 80 13.65 17.88 3.57
CA LEU A 80 15.02 17.95 4.09
C LEU A 80 16.08 17.86 2.99
N ALA A 81 15.82 17.02 1.97
CA ALA A 81 16.77 16.81 0.89
C ALA A 81 16.83 17.96 -0.12
N PHE A 82 15.70 18.60 -0.38
CA PHE A 82 15.54 19.58 -1.46
C PHE A 82 14.92 20.90 -0.97
N ASN A 83 13.61 20.94 -0.80
CA ASN A 83 12.88 22.11 -0.31
C ASN A 83 11.44 21.76 0.11
N GLU A 84 10.82 22.68 0.88
CA GLU A 84 9.46 22.52 1.39
C GLU A 84 8.39 22.36 0.29
N GLN A 85 8.54 23.06 -0.83
CA GLN A 85 7.54 23.05 -1.90
C GLN A 85 7.50 21.68 -2.59
N LEU A 86 8.67 21.09 -2.86
CA LEU A 86 8.77 19.76 -3.46
C LEU A 86 8.31 18.69 -2.45
N GLY A 87 8.72 18.82 -1.18
CA GLY A 87 8.25 17.93 -0.11
C GLY A 87 6.74 17.91 0.01
N ALA A 88 6.11 19.08 0.02
CA ALA A 88 4.66 19.20 0.09
C ALA A 88 3.97 18.62 -1.16
N LEU A 89 4.53 18.78 -2.36
CA LEU A 89 4.01 18.16 -3.58
C LEU A 89 4.02 16.63 -3.47
N ILE A 90 5.13 16.04 -3.02
CA ILE A 90 5.22 14.59 -2.79
C ILE A 90 4.22 14.15 -1.72
N GLY A 91 4.02 14.95 -0.68
CA GLY A 91 2.98 14.72 0.33
C GLY A 91 1.57 14.68 -0.28
N TRP A 92 1.26 15.58 -1.19
CA TRP A 92 -0.01 15.57 -1.91
C TRP A 92 -0.15 14.37 -2.84
N PHE A 93 0.91 13.91 -3.51
CA PHE A 93 0.86 12.67 -4.28
C PHE A 93 0.46 11.48 -3.41
N PHE A 94 1.10 11.31 -2.25
CA PHE A 94 0.76 10.25 -1.31
C PHE A 94 -0.68 10.40 -0.77
N LEU A 95 -1.07 11.61 -0.36
CA LEU A 95 -2.39 11.86 0.23
C LEU A 95 -3.52 11.54 -0.77
N VAL A 96 -3.40 11.99 -2.01
CA VAL A 96 -4.39 11.72 -3.06
C VAL A 96 -4.40 10.23 -3.43
N SER A 97 -3.22 9.58 -3.47
CA SER A 97 -3.14 8.12 -3.63
C SER A 97 -3.89 7.37 -2.55
N GLY A 98 -3.72 7.77 -1.28
CA GLY A 98 -4.44 7.17 -0.15
C GLY A 98 -5.95 7.41 -0.20
N ILE A 99 -6.39 8.63 -0.59
CA ILE A 99 -7.80 8.97 -0.75
C ILE A 99 -8.50 8.04 -1.76
N ILE A 100 -7.82 7.69 -2.85
CA ILE A 100 -8.37 6.80 -3.88
C ILE A 100 -8.13 5.34 -3.53
N GLY A 101 -6.94 5.01 -3.03
CA GLY A 101 -6.50 3.64 -2.77
C GLY A 101 -7.27 2.94 -1.65
N VAL A 102 -7.59 3.64 -0.56
CA VAL A 102 -8.31 3.03 0.58
C VAL A 102 -9.72 2.55 0.20
N PRO A 103 -10.57 3.32 -0.51
CA PRO A 103 -11.84 2.82 -1.03
C PRO A 103 -11.68 1.61 -1.96
N ILE A 104 -10.63 1.57 -2.80
CA ILE A 104 -10.35 0.41 -3.67
C ILE A 104 -10.09 -0.84 -2.83
N LEU A 105 -9.22 -0.74 -1.82
CA LEU A 105 -8.95 -1.85 -0.89
C LEU A 105 -10.24 -2.36 -0.24
N ALA A 106 -11.06 -1.45 0.28
CA ALA A 106 -12.31 -1.80 0.95
C ALA A 106 -13.33 -2.44 0.00
N LEU A 107 -13.52 -1.90 -1.22
CA LEU A 107 -14.40 -2.46 -2.23
C LEU A 107 -13.94 -3.83 -2.72
N THR A 108 -12.62 -4.03 -2.84
CA THR A 108 -12.05 -5.32 -3.22
C THR A 108 -12.30 -6.36 -2.13
N GLY A 109 -11.96 -6.07 -0.86
CA GLY A 109 -12.22 -6.98 0.24
C GLY A 109 -13.69 -7.32 0.42
N ALA A 110 -14.57 -6.32 0.31
CA ALA A 110 -16.01 -6.50 0.32
C ALA A 110 -16.51 -7.34 -0.87
N GLY A 111 -15.86 -7.20 -2.04
CA GLY A 111 -16.16 -7.99 -3.23
C GLY A 111 -15.90 -9.49 -3.03
N TYR A 112 -14.80 -9.85 -2.34
CA TYR A 112 -14.53 -11.24 -1.97
C TYR A 112 -15.60 -11.82 -1.05
N ILE A 113 -16.05 -11.04 -0.06
CA ILE A 113 -17.13 -11.46 0.84
C ILE A 113 -18.43 -11.60 0.05
N ALA A 114 -18.75 -10.61 -0.78
CA ALA A 114 -19.96 -10.63 -1.58
C ALA A 114 -20.00 -11.82 -2.55
N ALA A 115 -18.88 -12.12 -3.21
CA ALA A 115 -18.76 -13.27 -4.10
C ALA A 115 -18.90 -14.60 -3.34
N ALA A 116 -18.26 -14.74 -2.18
CA ALA A 116 -18.34 -15.95 -1.37
C ALA A 116 -19.75 -16.28 -0.88
N TYR A 117 -20.57 -15.25 -0.60
CA TYR A 117 -21.91 -15.43 -0.03
C TYR A 117 -23.04 -15.06 -1.00
N GLY A 118 -22.76 -14.78 -2.28
CA GLY A 118 -23.76 -14.41 -3.27
C GLY A 118 -24.50 -13.11 -2.94
N LEU A 119 -23.82 -12.13 -2.32
CA LEU A 119 -24.44 -10.87 -1.89
C LEU A 119 -24.55 -9.88 -3.04
N SER A 120 -25.58 -9.00 -2.98
CA SER A 120 -25.76 -7.94 -3.97
C SER A 120 -24.71 -6.82 -3.85
N GLU A 121 -24.58 -5.99 -4.89
CA GLU A 121 -23.66 -4.86 -4.93
C GLU A 121 -23.92 -3.84 -3.80
N VAL A 122 -25.17 -3.69 -3.35
CA VAL A 122 -25.52 -2.85 -2.19
C VAL A 122 -24.84 -3.36 -0.92
N PHE A 123 -24.89 -4.67 -0.67
CA PHE A 123 -24.20 -5.27 0.49
C PHE A 123 -22.70 -5.16 0.38
N ARG A 124 -22.13 -5.31 -0.82
CA ARG A 124 -20.71 -5.07 -1.06
C ARG A 124 -20.29 -3.66 -0.64
N ILE A 125 -21.03 -2.64 -1.06
CA ILE A 125 -20.76 -1.24 -0.68
C ILE A 125 -20.88 -1.04 0.83
N LEU A 126 -21.92 -1.60 1.49
CA LEU A 126 -22.10 -1.52 2.93
C LEU A 126 -20.93 -2.17 3.71
N ILE A 127 -20.45 -3.33 3.26
CA ILE A 127 -19.29 -3.99 3.85
C ILE A 127 -18.03 -3.12 3.66
N ALA A 128 -17.81 -2.56 2.46
CA ALA A 128 -16.69 -1.69 2.17
C ALA A 128 -16.69 -0.42 3.07
N VAL A 129 -17.86 0.21 3.23
CA VAL A 129 -18.03 1.33 4.16
C VAL A 129 -17.72 0.91 5.60
N SER A 130 -18.16 -0.28 6.02
CA SER A 130 -17.88 -0.80 7.37
C SER A 130 -16.39 -1.02 7.61
N ILE A 131 -15.64 -1.52 6.61
CA ILE A 131 -14.18 -1.67 6.66
C ILE A 131 -13.51 -0.31 6.88
N ILE A 132 -13.93 0.72 6.13
CA ILE A 132 -13.37 2.09 6.27
C ILE A 132 -13.72 2.71 7.61
N LEU A 133 -14.96 2.57 8.07
CA LEU A 133 -15.36 3.08 9.38
C LEU A 133 -14.58 2.41 10.52
N ALA A 134 -14.34 1.10 10.43
CA ALA A 134 -13.48 0.39 11.36
C ALA A 134 -12.04 0.94 11.35
N GLY A 135 -11.47 1.16 10.14
CA GLY A 135 -10.13 1.74 9.99
C GLY A 135 -10.02 3.15 10.57
N ILE A 136 -11.00 4.02 10.32
CA ILE A 136 -11.08 5.38 10.88
C ILE A 136 -11.20 5.31 12.40
N PHE A 137 -12.08 4.46 12.93
CA PHE A 137 -12.31 4.32 14.36
C PHE A 137 -11.05 3.82 15.11
N LEU A 138 -10.35 2.83 14.56
CA LEU A 138 -9.11 2.33 15.14
C LEU A 138 -8.01 3.41 15.17
N ASN A 139 -7.88 4.20 14.11
CA ASN A 139 -6.94 5.32 14.08
C ASN A 139 -7.38 6.48 14.99
N TYR A 140 -8.68 6.66 15.23
CA TYR A 140 -9.19 7.65 16.19
C TYR A 140 -8.86 7.28 17.64
N ILE A 141 -8.98 6.01 18.03
CA ILE A 141 -8.64 5.53 19.39
C ILE A 141 -7.13 5.66 19.63
N GLY A 142 -6.30 5.47 18.61
CA GLY A 142 -4.86 5.65 18.67
C GLY A 142 -4.06 4.45 18.19
N MET A 143 -2.77 4.69 17.98
CA MET A 143 -1.86 3.79 17.28
C MET A 143 -1.63 2.46 18.01
N ARG A 144 -1.64 2.47 19.35
CA ARG A 144 -1.44 1.26 20.15
C ARG A 144 -2.52 0.22 19.89
N VAL A 145 -3.79 0.64 19.89
CA VAL A 145 -4.93 -0.26 19.63
C VAL A 145 -4.93 -0.67 18.15
N SER A 146 -4.72 0.28 17.26
CA SER A 146 -4.64 0.05 15.82
C SER A 146 -3.57 -1.00 15.47
N SER A 147 -2.36 -0.90 16.03
CA SER A 147 -1.27 -1.85 15.77
C SER A 147 -1.53 -3.25 16.34
N GLN A 148 -2.19 -3.36 17.49
CA GLN A 148 -2.57 -4.65 18.05
C GLN A 148 -3.61 -5.38 17.18
N VAL A 149 -4.61 -4.65 16.69
CA VAL A 149 -5.59 -5.18 15.73
C VAL A 149 -4.89 -5.62 14.44
N GLN A 150 -3.95 -4.82 13.94
CA GLN A 150 -3.18 -5.19 12.76
C GLN A 150 -2.38 -6.48 12.93
N ILE A 151 -1.76 -6.72 14.09
CA ILE A 151 -1.06 -7.98 14.36
C ILE A 151 -2.01 -9.18 14.18
N ILE A 152 -3.21 -9.11 14.76
CA ILE A 152 -4.21 -10.18 14.66
C ILE A 152 -4.62 -10.40 13.19
N VAL A 153 -4.91 -9.30 12.49
CA VAL A 153 -5.34 -9.33 11.09
C VAL A 153 -4.24 -9.90 10.18
N VAL A 154 -2.99 -9.46 10.37
CA VAL A 154 -1.83 -9.94 9.61
C VAL A 154 -1.55 -11.40 9.87
N LEU A 155 -1.58 -11.85 11.12
CA LEU A 155 -1.43 -13.26 11.45
C LEU A 155 -2.54 -14.11 10.82
N GLY A 156 -3.79 -13.65 10.88
CA GLY A 156 -4.92 -14.29 10.21
C GLY A 156 -4.71 -14.38 8.70
N THR A 157 -4.27 -13.29 8.06
CA THR A 157 -3.94 -13.27 6.62
C THR A 157 -2.87 -14.30 6.27
N ILE A 158 -1.76 -14.31 7.02
CA ILE A 158 -0.66 -15.27 6.80
C ILE A 158 -1.17 -16.71 6.96
N CYS A 159 -1.93 -17.01 8.02
CA CYS A 159 -2.48 -18.33 8.25
C CYS A 159 -3.42 -18.79 7.11
N ILE A 160 -4.28 -17.90 6.60
CA ILE A 160 -5.20 -18.22 5.51
C ILE A 160 -4.42 -18.49 4.21
N LEU A 161 -3.45 -17.62 3.87
CA LEU A 161 -2.63 -17.77 2.67
C LEU A 161 -1.80 -19.07 2.71
N LEU A 162 -1.14 -19.32 3.84
CA LEU A 162 -0.38 -20.59 4.02
C LEU A 162 -1.31 -21.79 3.98
N GLY A 163 -2.47 -21.72 4.63
CA GLY A 163 -3.48 -22.78 4.60
C GLY A 163 -3.94 -23.07 3.17
N ALA A 164 -4.24 -22.03 2.38
CA ALA A 164 -4.61 -22.18 0.98
C ALA A 164 -3.49 -22.83 0.16
N CYS A 165 -2.24 -22.38 0.33
CA CYS A 165 -1.09 -22.93 -0.38
C CYS A 165 -0.81 -24.40 0.00
N ILE A 166 -0.84 -24.72 1.31
CA ILE A 166 -0.60 -26.10 1.79
C ILE A 166 -1.74 -27.02 1.36
N GLY A 167 -3.00 -26.57 1.46
CA GLY A 167 -4.16 -27.35 1.02
C GLY A 167 -4.13 -27.68 -0.47
N SER A 168 -3.64 -26.73 -1.26
CA SER A 168 -3.55 -26.89 -2.73
C SER A 168 -2.31 -27.59 -3.22
N TYR A 169 -1.31 -27.83 -2.38
CA TYR A 169 -0.03 -28.44 -2.81
C TYR A 169 -0.21 -29.79 -3.50
N ARG A 170 -1.18 -30.60 -3.07
CA ARG A 170 -1.46 -31.91 -3.64
C ARG A 170 -2.04 -31.88 -5.06
N ILE A 171 -2.56 -30.75 -5.50
CA ILE A 171 -3.14 -30.55 -6.85
C ILE A 171 -2.21 -29.77 -7.77
N VAL A 172 -1.00 -29.46 -7.32
CA VAL A 172 0.06 -28.86 -8.15
C VAL A 172 0.58 -29.92 -9.11
N ASP A 173 0.53 -29.62 -10.42
CA ASP A 173 1.05 -30.49 -11.49
C ASP A 173 2.34 -29.86 -12.05
N PRO A 174 3.48 -30.58 -11.99
CA PRO A 174 4.74 -30.13 -12.57
C PRO A 174 4.68 -29.80 -14.07
N SER A 175 3.77 -30.42 -14.82
CA SER A 175 3.59 -30.16 -16.25
C SER A 175 3.13 -28.71 -16.54
N HIS A 176 2.44 -28.06 -15.60
CA HIS A 176 1.98 -26.69 -15.73
C HIS A 176 3.10 -25.64 -15.73
N PHE A 177 4.33 -26.02 -15.38
CA PHE A 177 5.49 -25.13 -15.43
C PHE A 177 6.23 -25.14 -16.77
N THR A 178 5.78 -25.95 -17.72
CA THR A 178 6.44 -26.09 -19.04
C THR A 178 5.47 -25.82 -20.19
N PRO A 179 5.85 -25.00 -21.19
CA PRO A 179 7.11 -24.24 -21.27
C PRO A 179 7.16 -23.08 -20.28
N LEU A 180 8.34 -22.76 -19.73
CA LEU A 180 8.48 -21.72 -18.70
C LEU A 180 8.09 -20.33 -19.21
N ILE A 181 8.36 -20.02 -20.48
CA ILE A 181 8.12 -18.68 -21.08
C ILE A 181 7.26 -18.86 -22.34
N PRO A 182 5.96 -19.21 -22.21
CA PRO A 182 5.09 -19.47 -23.36
C PRO A 182 4.77 -18.22 -24.17
N HIS A 183 4.75 -17.03 -23.52
CA HIS A 183 4.33 -15.76 -24.13
C HIS A 183 5.50 -14.80 -24.43
N GLY A 184 6.76 -15.32 -24.41
CA GLY A 184 7.98 -14.57 -24.68
C GLY A 184 8.42 -13.65 -23.52
N TRP A 185 9.64 -13.11 -23.63
CA TRP A 185 10.28 -12.33 -22.56
C TRP A 185 9.56 -11.01 -22.24
N MET A 186 8.90 -10.39 -23.21
CA MET A 186 8.16 -9.14 -22.99
C MET A 186 6.98 -9.32 -22.02
N SER A 187 6.35 -10.49 -22.02
CA SER A 187 5.25 -10.77 -21.09
C SER A 187 5.69 -10.75 -19.62
N ILE A 188 6.95 -11.14 -19.33
CA ILE A 188 7.54 -11.07 -18.00
C ILE A 188 7.64 -9.60 -17.55
N GLY A 189 8.06 -8.70 -18.44
CA GLY A 189 8.11 -7.27 -18.17
C GLY A 189 6.73 -6.66 -17.89
N TYR A 190 5.72 -7.00 -18.71
CA TYR A 190 4.35 -6.54 -18.49
C TYR A 190 3.78 -7.07 -17.16
N ALA A 191 3.98 -8.34 -16.86
CA ALA A 191 3.58 -8.91 -15.57
C ALA A 191 4.30 -8.22 -14.40
N ALA A 192 5.61 -7.96 -14.50
CA ALA A 192 6.37 -7.27 -13.46
C ALA A 192 5.85 -5.83 -13.22
N THR A 193 5.44 -5.12 -14.28
CA THR A 193 4.84 -3.78 -14.16
C THR A 193 3.51 -3.83 -13.38
N LEU A 194 2.67 -4.83 -13.67
CA LEU A 194 1.45 -5.06 -12.92
C LEU A 194 1.74 -5.39 -11.45
N LEU A 195 2.75 -6.23 -11.21
CA LEU A 195 3.14 -6.68 -9.87
C LEU A 195 3.71 -5.56 -8.98
N PHE A 196 4.15 -4.43 -9.55
CA PHE A 196 4.62 -3.29 -8.75
C PHE A 196 3.58 -2.82 -7.75
N TRP A 197 2.29 -2.86 -8.11
CA TRP A 197 1.18 -2.53 -7.21
C TRP A 197 1.21 -3.32 -5.89
N SER A 198 1.63 -4.58 -5.91
CA SER A 198 1.67 -5.43 -4.72
C SER A 198 2.77 -5.04 -3.71
N TYR A 199 3.71 -4.21 -4.11
CA TYR A 199 4.82 -3.76 -3.28
C TYR A 199 4.73 -2.30 -2.85
N ILE A 200 3.58 -1.66 -3.09
CA ILE A 200 3.23 -0.37 -2.51
C ILE A 200 2.84 -0.59 -1.06
N GLY A 201 3.34 0.25 -0.13
CA GLY A 201 3.02 0.13 1.30
C GLY A 201 4.18 0.43 2.25
N TRP A 202 5.41 0.35 1.77
CA TRP A 202 6.60 0.64 2.59
C TRP A 202 6.64 2.09 3.05
N GLU A 203 6.14 3.01 2.23
CA GLU A 203 6.07 4.43 2.51
C GLU A 203 5.03 4.76 3.59
N ALA A 204 3.95 3.97 3.72
CA ALA A 204 2.91 4.22 4.72
C ALA A 204 3.46 4.16 6.15
N VAL A 205 4.40 3.25 6.42
CA VAL A 205 5.02 3.09 7.73
C VAL A 205 5.96 4.25 8.06
N THR A 206 6.49 4.97 7.06
CA THR A 206 7.36 6.13 7.30
C THR A 206 6.65 7.25 8.07
N HIS A 207 5.33 7.38 7.92
CA HIS A 207 4.50 8.40 8.58
C HIS A 207 4.18 8.09 10.05
N ILE A 208 4.57 6.92 10.55
CA ILE A 208 4.34 6.50 11.95
C ILE A 208 5.64 6.22 12.69
N ALA A 209 6.77 6.54 12.08
CA ALA A 209 8.09 6.24 12.63
C ALA A 209 8.38 6.91 13.99
N GLU A 210 7.70 8.02 14.32
CA GLU A 210 7.78 8.69 15.63
C GLU A 210 7.18 7.87 16.78
N GLU A 211 6.31 6.91 16.47
CA GLU A 211 5.66 6.04 17.46
C GLU A 211 6.54 4.85 17.89
N PHE A 212 7.70 4.64 17.26
CA PHE A 212 8.58 3.50 17.52
C PHE A 212 9.48 3.74 18.73
N GLU A 213 9.68 2.69 19.55
CA GLU A 213 10.51 2.74 20.76
C GLU A 213 11.99 2.97 20.41
N ASP A 214 12.52 2.25 19.44
CA ASP A 214 13.88 2.42 18.90
C ASP A 214 13.85 2.41 17.36
N PRO A 215 13.54 3.56 16.71
CA PRO A 215 13.46 3.62 15.25
C PRO A 215 14.77 3.21 14.56
N LYS A 216 15.93 3.59 15.13
CA LYS A 216 17.24 3.35 14.51
C LYS A 216 17.56 1.86 14.37
N ARG A 217 17.14 1.06 15.36
CA ARG A 217 17.41 -0.37 15.39
C ARG A 217 16.29 -1.18 14.75
N ASP A 218 15.04 -0.87 15.13
CA ASP A 218 13.94 -1.78 14.91
C ASP A 218 13.24 -1.55 13.56
N VAL A 219 13.32 -0.33 12.99
CA VAL A 219 12.74 -0.06 11.66
C VAL A 219 13.45 -0.86 10.57
N VAL A 220 14.79 -0.79 10.51
CA VAL A 220 15.56 -1.51 9.48
C VAL A 220 15.40 -3.02 9.62
N ARG A 221 15.45 -3.55 10.86
CA ARG A 221 15.22 -4.98 11.14
C ARG A 221 13.81 -5.40 10.75
N GLY A 222 12.80 -4.59 11.12
CA GLY A 222 11.40 -4.82 10.77
C GLY A 222 11.19 -4.83 9.26
N THR A 223 11.82 -3.92 8.53
CA THR A 223 11.78 -3.88 7.05
C THR A 223 12.35 -5.16 6.44
N ILE A 224 13.50 -5.63 6.91
CA ILE A 224 14.13 -6.87 6.40
C ILE A 224 13.22 -8.08 6.68
N ILE A 225 12.75 -8.23 7.91
CA ILE A 225 11.88 -9.36 8.30
C ILE A 225 10.58 -9.33 7.49
N ALA A 226 9.94 -8.16 7.38
CA ALA A 226 8.71 -8.00 6.61
C ALA A 226 8.92 -8.30 5.12
N SER A 227 10.04 -7.84 4.52
CA SER A 227 10.36 -8.11 3.12
C SER A 227 10.51 -9.60 2.83
N ILE A 228 11.13 -10.36 3.75
CA ILE A 228 11.29 -11.82 3.63
C ILE A 228 9.91 -12.49 3.73
N ILE A 229 9.09 -12.11 4.71
CA ILE A 229 7.73 -12.68 4.90
C ILE A 229 6.88 -12.41 3.66
N ILE A 230 6.81 -11.15 3.20
CA ILE A 230 5.99 -10.73 2.07
C ILE A 230 6.44 -11.42 0.78
N GLY A 231 7.74 -11.36 0.49
CA GLY A 231 8.31 -11.96 -0.72
C GLY A 231 8.07 -13.47 -0.77
N SER A 232 8.25 -14.15 0.36
CA SER A 232 8.01 -15.62 0.46
C SER A 232 6.53 -15.96 0.25
N LEU A 233 5.60 -15.20 0.86
CA LEU A 233 4.17 -15.43 0.70
C LEU A 233 3.70 -15.18 -0.73
N TYR A 234 4.14 -14.09 -1.35
CA TYR A 234 3.80 -13.78 -2.74
C TYR A 234 4.30 -14.85 -3.70
N LEU A 235 5.58 -15.25 -3.55
CA LEU A 235 6.17 -16.27 -4.43
C LEU A 235 5.50 -17.63 -4.23
N LEU A 236 5.19 -18.01 -2.98
CA LEU A 236 4.49 -19.26 -2.67
C LEU A 236 3.08 -19.27 -3.28
N THR A 237 2.33 -18.17 -3.11
CA THR A 237 0.98 -18.04 -3.68
C THR A 237 1.02 -18.10 -5.21
N ALA A 238 1.95 -17.37 -5.84
CA ALA A 238 2.14 -17.42 -7.29
C ALA A 238 2.52 -18.82 -7.79
N TYR A 239 3.42 -19.51 -7.08
CA TYR A 239 3.83 -20.89 -7.41
C TYR A 239 2.62 -21.83 -7.41
N VAL A 240 1.78 -21.76 -6.38
CA VAL A 240 0.61 -22.63 -6.28
C VAL A 240 -0.44 -22.28 -7.35
N VAL A 241 -0.70 -21.00 -7.62
CA VAL A 241 -1.63 -20.56 -8.68
C VAL A 241 -1.17 -21.05 -10.05
N VAL A 242 0.12 -20.93 -10.38
CA VAL A 242 0.68 -21.44 -11.63
C VAL A 242 0.60 -22.96 -11.66
N GLY A 243 1.06 -23.66 -10.63
CA GLY A 243 1.10 -25.12 -10.59
C GLY A 243 -0.26 -25.80 -10.59
N THR A 244 -1.32 -25.10 -10.13
CA THR A 244 -2.70 -25.61 -10.17
C THR A 244 -3.47 -25.16 -11.42
N HIS A 245 -2.82 -24.36 -12.27
CA HIS A 245 -3.43 -23.74 -13.46
C HIS A 245 -4.73 -22.94 -13.16
N MET A 246 -4.76 -22.26 -11.98
CA MET A 246 -5.89 -21.43 -11.55
C MET A 246 -5.78 -20.00 -12.08
N TYR A 247 -5.65 -19.86 -13.41
CA TYR A 247 -5.62 -18.58 -14.13
C TYR A 247 -6.14 -18.76 -15.57
N GLY A 248 -6.54 -17.66 -16.19
CA GLY A 248 -7.13 -17.61 -17.51
C GLY A 248 -8.36 -16.69 -17.55
N PRO A 249 -8.99 -16.51 -18.71
CA PRO A 249 -10.12 -15.61 -18.85
C PRO A 249 -11.26 -15.87 -17.86
N GLY A 250 -11.62 -14.87 -17.06
CA GLY A 250 -12.69 -14.94 -16.06
C GLY A 250 -12.33 -15.68 -14.75
N ILE A 251 -11.07 -16.11 -14.56
CA ILE A 251 -10.62 -16.82 -13.36
C ILE A 251 -9.51 -16.02 -12.66
N SER A 252 -8.68 -15.33 -13.41
CA SER A 252 -7.43 -14.73 -12.92
C SER A 252 -7.61 -13.73 -11.78
N ASP A 253 -8.67 -12.92 -11.81
CA ASP A 253 -8.99 -11.92 -10.78
C ASP A 253 -9.55 -12.53 -9.48
N VAL A 254 -9.93 -13.79 -9.51
CA VAL A 254 -10.47 -14.56 -8.37
C VAL A 254 -9.75 -15.91 -8.17
N SER A 255 -8.55 -16.04 -8.71
CA SER A 255 -7.77 -17.29 -8.70
C SER A 255 -7.60 -17.91 -7.31
N LEU A 256 -7.39 -17.07 -6.28
CA LEU A 256 -7.23 -17.55 -4.91
C LEU A 256 -8.56 -18.05 -4.32
N VAL A 257 -9.70 -17.52 -4.74
CA VAL A 257 -11.04 -18.02 -4.34
C VAL A 257 -11.21 -19.45 -4.80
N TYR A 258 -10.98 -19.71 -6.11
CA TYR A 258 -11.06 -21.07 -6.67
C TYR A 258 -10.04 -22.02 -6.03
N LEU A 259 -8.86 -21.51 -5.71
CA LEU A 259 -7.84 -22.30 -5.03
C LEU A 259 -8.31 -22.74 -3.64
N ILE A 260 -8.87 -21.83 -2.86
CA ILE A 260 -9.41 -22.12 -1.52
C ILE A 260 -10.63 -23.06 -1.62
N GLU A 261 -11.54 -22.80 -2.55
CA GLU A 261 -12.72 -23.63 -2.77
C GLU A 261 -12.33 -25.08 -3.15
N LYS A 262 -11.40 -25.25 -4.09
CA LYS A 262 -10.93 -26.55 -4.53
C LYS A 262 -10.19 -27.33 -3.43
N SER A 263 -9.54 -26.61 -2.51
CA SER A 263 -8.78 -27.21 -1.40
C SER A 263 -9.64 -27.57 -0.19
N PHE A 264 -10.64 -26.77 0.12
CA PHE A 264 -11.43 -26.83 1.35
C PHE A 264 -12.93 -27.06 1.12
N GLY A 265 -13.38 -27.19 -0.13
CA GLY A 265 -14.79 -27.37 -0.47
C GLY A 265 -15.66 -26.24 0.05
N GLN A 266 -16.87 -26.56 0.52
CA GLN A 266 -17.83 -25.58 1.00
C GLN A 266 -17.33 -24.78 2.21
N SER A 267 -16.44 -25.34 3.05
CA SER A 267 -15.77 -24.61 4.14
C SER A 267 -14.84 -23.53 3.63
N GLY A 268 -14.42 -23.60 2.37
CA GLY A 268 -13.60 -22.58 1.68
C GLY A 268 -14.29 -21.24 1.57
N MET A 269 -15.63 -21.18 1.50
CA MET A 269 -16.39 -19.91 1.42
C MET A 269 -16.09 -19.00 2.64
N ILE A 270 -16.07 -19.57 3.85
CA ILE A 270 -15.79 -18.82 5.08
C ILE A 270 -14.34 -18.30 5.03
N LEU A 271 -13.39 -19.16 4.64
CA LEU A 271 -11.97 -18.78 4.52
C LEU A 271 -11.76 -17.70 3.47
N THR A 272 -12.46 -17.76 2.34
CA THR A 272 -12.43 -16.72 1.29
C THR A 272 -12.94 -15.38 1.81
N GLY A 273 -14.09 -15.39 2.51
CA GLY A 273 -14.64 -14.17 3.12
C GLY A 273 -13.68 -13.56 4.17
N MET A 274 -13.08 -14.39 5.02
CA MET A 274 -12.07 -13.95 6.00
C MET A 274 -10.80 -13.43 5.32
N ALA A 275 -10.33 -14.07 4.26
CA ALA A 275 -9.18 -13.60 3.49
C ALA A 275 -9.44 -12.21 2.91
N GLY A 276 -10.57 -12.02 2.22
CA GLY A 276 -10.97 -10.72 1.68
C GLY A 276 -11.03 -9.64 2.74
N LEU A 277 -11.63 -9.93 3.90
CA LEU A 277 -11.70 -8.99 5.02
C LEU A 277 -10.31 -8.64 5.56
N PHE A 278 -9.51 -9.64 5.95
CA PHE A 278 -8.24 -9.42 6.62
C PHE A 278 -7.20 -8.78 5.71
N VAL A 279 -7.08 -9.27 4.47
CA VAL A 279 -6.12 -8.75 3.49
C VAL A 279 -6.39 -7.27 3.15
N CYS A 280 -7.64 -6.82 3.20
CA CYS A 280 -7.99 -5.43 2.88
C CYS A 280 -8.08 -4.52 4.11
N LEU A 281 -8.40 -5.06 5.29
CA LEU A 281 -8.53 -4.26 6.52
C LEU A 281 -7.18 -3.72 7.01
N ALA A 282 -6.14 -4.56 7.02
CA ALA A 282 -4.82 -4.16 7.53
C ALA A 282 -4.22 -2.97 6.76
N PRO A 283 -4.10 -3.00 5.40
CA PRO A 283 -3.60 -1.85 4.67
C PRO A 283 -4.53 -0.64 4.76
N SER A 284 -5.86 -0.83 4.82
CA SER A 284 -6.79 0.29 5.04
C SER A 284 -6.50 1.02 6.35
N ILE A 285 -6.28 0.29 7.44
CA ILE A 285 -5.90 0.87 8.74
C ILE A 285 -4.57 1.65 8.62
N SER A 286 -3.55 1.07 7.98
CA SER A 286 -2.24 1.69 7.80
C SER A 286 -2.32 2.99 6.99
N TYR A 287 -2.97 2.94 5.82
CA TYR A 287 -3.07 4.11 4.94
C TYR A 287 -3.94 5.23 5.50
N ILE A 288 -5.04 4.93 6.20
CA ILE A 288 -5.84 5.92 6.92
C ILE A 288 -4.99 6.62 7.99
N GLY A 289 -4.21 5.84 8.74
CA GLY A 289 -3.30 6.36 9.76
C GLY A 289 -2.21 7.26 9.17
N ALA A 290 -1.53 6.79 8.14
CA ALA A 290 -0.48 7.53 7.43
C ALA A 290 -1.02 8.84 6.81
N ALA A 291 -2.12 8.75 6.06
CA ALA A 291 -2.73 9.90 5.40
C ALA A 291 -3.26 10.94 6.39
N SER A 292 -3.80 10.52 7.55
CA SER A 292 -4.25 11.45 8.59
C SER A 292 -3.09 12.23 9.24
N ARG A 293 -1.94 11.58 9.47
CA ARG A 293 -0.72 12.23 9.99
C ARG A 293 -0.10 13.16 8.96
N LEU A 294 0.02 12.70 7.73
CA LEU A 294 0.53 13.54 6.64
C LEU A 294 -0.32 14.78 6.42
N SER A 295 -1.66 14.65 6.43
CA SER A 295 -2.54 15.80 6.29
C SER A 295 -2.34 16.82 7.41
N TYR A 296 -2.10 16.36 8.65
CA TYR A 296 -1.71 17.22 9.78
C TYR A 296 -0.37 17.92 9.51
N SER A 297 0.66 17.18 9.11
CA SER A 297 1.99 17.73 8.81
C SER A 297 1.93 18.79 7.71
N LEU A 298 1.19 18.56 6.62
CA LEU A 298 0.98 19.53 5.55
C LEU A 298 0.23 20.79 6.03
N ALA A 299 -0.71 20.64 6.97
CA ALA A 299 -1.46 21.78 7.52
C ALA A 299 -0.60 22.64 8.45
N VAL A 300 0.23 22.01 9.30
CA VAL A 300 1.16 22.72 10.20
C VAL A 300 2.20 23.50 9.41
N THR A 301 2.67 22.97 8.28
CA THR A 301 3.62 23.66 7.38
C THR A 301 2.95 24.67 6.44
N GLY A 302 1.61 24.82 6.51
CA GLY A 302 0.85 25.78 5.72
C GLY A 302 0.64 25.38 4.25
N TYR A 303 0.83 24.11 3.91
CA TYR A 303 0.59 23.58 2.57
C TYR A 303 -0.75 22.82 2.43
N ALA A 304 -1.54 22.82 3.51
CA ALA A 304 -2.91 22.31 3.53
C ALA A 304 -3.79 23.19 4.45
N PRO A 305 -5.13 23.10 4.37
CA PRO A 305 -6.04 23.86 5.21
C PRO A 305 -5.83 23.62 6.71
N SER A 306 -5.87 24.68 7.51
CA SER A 306 -5.55 24.64 8.95
C SER A 306 -6.46 23.73 9.79
N PHE A 307 -7.69 23.43 9.34
CA PHE A 307 -8.58 22.52 10.06
C PHE A 307 -8.02 21.08 10.11
N LEU A 308 -7.15 20.69 9.17
CA LEU A 308 -6.48 19.39 9.16
C LEU A 308 -5.48 19.23 10.31
N ALA A 309 -4.99 20.34 10.87
CA ALA A 309 -4.11 20.36 12.03
C ALA A 309 -4.83 20.14 13.38
N ARG A 310 -6.14 19.80 13.37
CA ARG A 310 -6.90 19.56 14.59
C ARG A 310 -6.59 18.18 15.17
N LEU A 311 -6.28 18.16 16.49
CA LEU A 311 -6.11 16.93 17.27
C LEU A 311 -7.36 16.65 18.09
N SER A 312 -7.62 15.38 18.35
CA SER A 312 -8.68 14.93 19.26
C SER A 312 -8.33 15.33 20.70
N LYS A 313 -9.27 15.90 21.44
CA LYS A 313 -9.09 16.25 22.86
C LYS A 313 -8.92 15.01 23.77
N ARG A 314 -9.47 13.86 23.37
CA ARG A 314 -9.49 12.63 24.18
C ARG A 314 -8.27 11.75 23.92
N TYR A 315 -7.92 11.53 22.65
CA TYR A 315 -6.88 10.57 22.26
C TYR A 315 -5.66 11.24 21.64
N TYR A 316 -5.67 12.58 21.45
CA TYR A 316 -4.60 13.35 20.80
C TYR A 316 -4.26 12.87 19.39
N THR A 317 -5.18 12.18 18.74
CA THR A 317 -5.06 11.68 17.37
C THR A 317 -5.45 12.75 16.34
N HIS A 318 -5.06 12.58 15.10
CA HIS A 318 -5.19 13.53 14.00
C HIS A 318 -6.63 13.61 13.45
N ILE A 319 -7.58 14.05 14.29
CA ILE A 319 -9.02 14.03 13.99
C ILE A 319 -9.39 14.88 12.77
N GLY A 320 -8.70 16.01 12.53
CA GLY A 320 -8.93 16.84 11.35
C GLY A 320 -8.68 16.09 10.05
N GLY A 321 -7.57 15.33 10.00
CA GLY A 321 -7.23 14.46 8.87
C GLY A 321 -8.23 13.31 8.71
N LEU A 322 -8.65 12.66 9.80
CA LEU A 322 -9.63 11.56 9.74
C LEU A 322 -10.99 12.01 9.21
N ILE A 323 -11.49 13.19 9.64
CA ILE A 323 -12.75 13.75 9.13
C ILE A 323 -12.64 14.10 7.65
N PHE A 324 -11.53 14.69 7.24
CA PHE A 324 -11.26 15.01 5.83
C PHE A 324 -11.26 13.74 4.97
N LEU A 325 -10.53 12.70 5.39
CA LEU A 325 -10.48 11.43 4.69
C LEU A 325 -11.86 10.77 4.60
N ALA A 326 -12.64 10.78 5.70
CA ALA A 326 -14.01 10.26 5.70
C ALA A 326 -14.88 10.95 4.64
N GLY A 327 -14.78 12.29 4.53
CA GLY A 327 -15.49 13.06 3.50
C GLY A 327 -15.05 12.67 2.08
N CYS A 328 -13.74 12.57 1.83
CA CYS A 328 -13.20 12.16 0.55
C CYS A 328 -13.61 10.73 0.16
N PHE A 329 -13.55 9.79 1.10
CA PHE A 329 -13.98 8.40 0.88
C PHE A 329 -15.47 8.32 0.55
N SER A 330 -16.30 9.11 1.23
CA SER A 330 -17.74 9.19 0.94
C SER A 330 -18.00 9.64 -0.49
N VAL A 331 -17.27 10.65 -0.98
CA VAL A 331 -17.38 11.10 -2.38
C VAL A 331 -17.03 9.97 -3.36
N ILE A 332 -15.92 9.24 -3.11
CA ILE A 332 -15.52 8.11 -3.96
C ILE A 332 -16.60 7.02 -3.98
N PHE A 333 -17.18 6.66 -2.82
CA PHE A 333 -18.26 5.67 -2.75
C PHE A 333 -19.53 6.11 -3.49
N ILE A 334 -19.89 7.39 -3.38
CA ILE A 334 -21.04 7.94 -4.13
C ILE A 334 -20.78 7.84 -5.64
N LEU A 335 -19.61 8.29 -6.12
CA LEU A 335 -19.25 8.21 -7.52
C LEU A 335 -19.21 6.75 -8.04
N TYR A 336 -18.72 5.83 -7.22
CA TYR A 336 -18.72 4.41 -7.53
C TYR A 336 -20.15 3.84 -7.59
N SER A 337 -20.98 4.13 -6.59
CA SER A 337 -22.37 3.60 -6.49
C SER A 337 -23.29 4.11 -7.60
N THR A 338 -23.02 5.30 -8.16
CA THR A 338 -23.75 5.83 -9.31
C THR A 338 -23.29 5.26 -10.66
N GLY A 339 -22.24 4.41 -10.66
CA GLY A 339 -21.68 3.85 -11.90
C GLY A 339 -20.84 4.84 -12.72
N LEU A 340 -20.63 6.07 -12.23
CA LEU A 340 -19.81 7.08 -12.91
C LEU A 340 -18.33 6.71 -13.00
N ILE A 341 -17.84 5.92 -12.05
CA ILE A 341 -16.44 5.50 -11.99
C ILE A 341 -16.36 3.99 -11.74
N SER A 342 -15.60 3.28 -12.57
CA SER A 342 -15.34 1.85 -12.38
C SER A 342 -14.17 1.61 -11.44
N LEU A 343 -14.14 0.44 -10.78
CA LEU A 343 -13.00 0.04 -9.93
C LEU A 343 -11.71 -0.06 -10.74
N ALA A 344 -11.78 -0.57 -11.97
CA ALA A 344 -10.64 -0.68 -12.87
C ALA A 344 -10.01 0.69 -13.23
N PHE A 345 -10.85 1.72 -13.40
CA PHE A 345 -10.37 3.10 -13.59
C PHE A 345 -9.70 3.65 -12.33
N LEU A 346 -10.31 3.44 -11.16
CA LEU A 346 -9.78 3.92 -9.89
C LEU A 346 -8.39 3.34 -9.57
N ILE A 347 -8.15 2.05 -9.87
CA ILE A 347 -6.87 1.37 -9.56
C ILE A 347 -5.68 2.00 -10.30
N GLN A 348 -5.88 2.52 -11.50
CA GLN A 348 -4.77 3.04 -12.31
C GLN A 348 -4.23 4.39 -11.80
N LEU A 349 -5.07 5.21 -11.16
CA LEU A 349 -4.72 6.56 -10.74
C LEU A 349 -3.67 6.60 -9.62
N PRO A 350 -3.84 5.91 -8.48
CA PRO A 350 -2.90 6.01 -7.38
C PRO A 350 -1.53 5.37 -7.70
N ASN A 351 -1.48 4.40 -8.62
CA ASN A 351 -0.21 3.76 -8.98
C ASN A 351 0.80 4.78 -9.52
N SER A 352 0.35 5.70 -10.40
CA SER A 352 1.23 6.73 -10.98
C SER A 352 1.76 7.72 -9.94
N THR A 353 0.94 8.12 -8.96
CA THR A 353 1.34 9.04 -7.89
C THR A 353 2.19 8.36 -6.81
N PHE A 354 1.97 7.07 -6.52
CA PHE A 354 2.84 6.30 -5.64
C PHE A 354 4.25 6.14 -6.22
N ILE A 355 4.38 5.85 -7.52
CA ILE A 355 5.71 5.75 -8.16
C ILE A 355 6.48 7.07 -7.99
N LEU A 356 5.83 8.23 -8.21
CA LEU A 356 6.47 9.53 -7.99
C LEU A 356 6.84 9.77 -6.53
N THR A 357 6.01 9.30 -5.59
CA THR A 357 6.33 9.34 -4.16
C THR A 357 7.59 8.53 -3.84
N TYR A 358 7.71 7.32 -4.40
CA TYR A 358 8.91 6.50 -4.24
C TYR A 358 10.14 7.10 -4.91
N ILE A 359 10.02 7.67 -6.12
CA ILE A 359 11.11 8.40 -6.78
C ILE A 359 11.58 9.55 -5.89
N GLY A 360 10.65 10.33 -5.34
CA GLY A 360 10.96 11.42 -4.41
C GLY A 360 11.71 10.93 -3.17
N GLY A 361 11.23 9.85 -2.54
CA GLY A 361 11.86 9.25 -1.37
C GLY A 361 13.24 8.66 -1.66
N CYS A 362 13.40 7.94 -2.77
CA CYS A 362 14.70 7.39 -3.18
C CYS A 362 15.70 8.49 -3.53
N ALA A 363 15.26 9.56 -4.22
CA ALA A 363 16.09 10.73 -4.49
C ALA A 363 16.51 11.45 -3.19
N ALA A 364 15.61 11.57 -2.22
CA ALA A 364 15.95 12.08 -0.89
C ALA A 364 16.97 11.18 -0.18
N GLY A 365 16.86 9.86 -0.31
CA GLY A 365 17.83 8.89 0.19
C GLY A 365 19.23 9.12 -0.37
N MET A 366 19.37 9.41 -1.67
CA MET A 366 20.65 9.76 -2.29
C MET A 366 21.31 11.00 -1.69
N VAL A 367 20.51 11.94 -1.19
CA VAL A 367 21.01 13.18 -0.59
C VAL A 367 21.29 13.02 0.90
N LEU A 368 20.37 12.36 1.64
CA LEU A 368 20.39 12.33 3.10
C LEU A 368 21.18 11.17 3.71
N LEU A 369 21.47 10.10 2.94
CA LEU A 369 22.12 8.88 3.44
C LEU A 369 23.57 8.71 2.94
N LYS A 370 24.24 9.80 2.55
CA LYS A 370 25.59 9.80 1.96
C LYS A 370 26.70 9.22 2.86
N ASP A 371 26.50 9.24 4.16
CA ASP A 371 27.44 8.72 5.16
C ASP A 371 27.41 7.19 5.31
N SER A 372 26.38 6.52 4.75
CA SER A 372 26.27 5.06 4.71
C SER A 372 26.33 4.54 3.26
N ARG A 373 27.46 3.92 2.91
CA ARG A 373 27.64 3.35 1.56
C ARG A 373 26.52 2.37 1.18
N CYS A 374 26.09 1.53 2.11
CA CYS A 374 25.00 0.58 1.88
C CYS A 374 23.66 1.30 1.60
N ALA A 375 23.29 2.27 2.45
CA ALA A 375 22.04 3.00 2.30
C ALA A 375 22.03 3.85 1.01
N LEU A 376 23.17 4.49 0.68
CA LEU A 376 23.34 5.23 -0.58
C LEU A 376 23.17 4.32 -1.81
N PHE A 377 23.82 3.14 -1.79
CA PHE A 377 23.72 2.17 -2.87
C PHE A 377 22.28 1.65 -3.05
N MET A 378 21.60 1.31 -1.94
CA MET A 378 20.18 0.90 -1.98
C MET A 378 19.29 2.00 -2.54
N SER A 379 19.51 3.27 -2.13
CA SER A 379 18.75 4.42 -2.64
C SER A 379 18.99 4.65 -4.14
N GLY A 380 20.22 4.49 -4.62
CA GLY A 380 20.56 4.64 -6.03
C GLY A 380 19.92 3.58 -6.93
N ILE A 381 20.05 2.31 -6.54
CA ILE A 381 19.40 1.21 -7.26
C ILE A 381 17.87 1.41 -7.28
N SER A 382 17.28 1.74 -6.13
CA SER A 382 15.84 1.96 -6.03
C SER A 382 15.38 3.11 -6.92
N LEU A 383 16.13 4.21 -6.96
CA LEU A 383 15.81 5.36 -7.81
C LEU A 383 15.81 4.98 -9.29
N ILE A 384 16.84 4.25 -9.75
CA ILE A 384 16.94 3.79 -11.14
C ILE A 384 15.78 2.86 -11.48
N LEU A 385 15.56 1.81 -10.66
CA LEU A 385 14.54 0.81 -10.92
C LEU A 385 13.12 1.39 -10.89
N THR A 386 12.82 2.28 -9.93
CA THR A 386 11.51 2.94 -9.85
C THR A 386 11.30 3.90 -11.01
N SER A 387 12.35 4.60 -11.45
CA SER A 387 12.30 5.47 -12.64
C SER A 387 12.09 4.67 -13.94
N CYS A 388 12.66 3.47 -14.05
CA CYS A 388 12.41 2.58 -15.18
C CYS A 388 10.92 2.16 -15.26
N ILE A 389 10.27 1.89 -14.13
CA ILE A 389 8.84 1.54 -14.11
C ILE A 389 7.99 2.72 -14.59
N LEU A 390 8.38 3.96 -14.32
CA LEU A 390 7.67 5.16 -14.78
C LEU A 390 7.52 5.19 -16.31
N LEU A 391 8.47 4.61 -17.06
CA LEU A 391 8.43 4.56 -18.52
C LEU A 391 7.30 3.67 -19.08
N PHE A 392 6.76 2.77 -18.26
CA PHE A 392 5.68 1.86 -18.65
C PHE A 392 4.30 2.33 -18.18
N ILE A 393 4.21 3.50 -17.53
CA ILE A 393 2.93 4.12 -17.18
C ILE A 393 2.33 4.73 -18.45
N SER A 394 1.17 4.23 -18.85
CA SER A 394 0.42 4.71 -20.01
C SER A 394 -0.27 6.07 -19.72
N TRP A 395 -1.53 6.23 -20.10
CA TRP A 395 -2.33 7.45 -19.91
C TRP A 395 -2.44 7.92 -18.43
N ALA A 396 -2.24 7.03 -17.44
CA ALA A 396 -2.34 7.37 -16.02
C ALA A 396 -1.31 8.42 -15.57
N ILE A 397 -0.26 8.69 -16.35
CA ILE A 397 0.69 9.79 -16.10
C ILE A 397 0.02 11.17 -16.13
N LEU A 398 -1.10 11.33 -16.84
CA LEU A 398 -1.86 12.58 -16.88
C LEU A 398 -2.41 12.98 -15.50
N PHE A 399 -2.64 12.02 -14.62
CA PHE A 399 -3.17 12.28 -13.28
C PHE A 399 -2.17 13.05 -12.39
N PRO A 400 -0.92 12.61 -12.17
CA PRO A 400 0.05 13.40 -11.43
C PRO A 400 0.41 14.72 -12.14
N ILE A 401 0.38 14.79 -13.47
CA ILE A 401 0.58 16.05 -14.21
C ILE A 401 -0.54 17.05 -13.82
N GLY A 402 -1.79 16.61 -13.76
CA GLY A 402 -2.90 17.45 -13.27
C GLY A 402 -2.67 17.98 -11.85
N ILE A 403 -2.18 17.13 -10.94
CA ILE A 403 -1.84 17.55 -9.57
C ILE A 403 -0.71 18.59 -9.58
N ILE A 404 0.35 18.41 -10.39
CA ILE A 404 1.46 19.36 -10.52
C ILE A 404 0.96 20.72 -11.02
N LEU A 405 0.06 20.73 -12.00
CA LEU A 405 -0.51 21.98 -12.52
C LEU A 405 -1.34 22.74 -11.46
N ILE A 406 -2.20 22.02 -10.73
CA ILE A 406 -2.98 22.61 -9.62
C ILE A 406 -2.03 23.14 -8.54
N TRP A 407 -0.99 22.38 -8.21
CA TRP A 407 0.04 22.80 -7.26
C TRP A 407 0.78 24.04 -7.70
N GLY A 408 1.16 24.13 -8.96
CA GLY A 408 1.80 25.33 -9.56
C GLY A 408 0.91 26.59 -9.43
N ILE A 409 -0.39 26.45 -9.73
CA ILE A 409 -1.37 27.53 -9.56
C ILE A 409 -1.48 27.95 -8.07
N PHE A 410 -1.53 27.00 -7.15
CA PHE A 410 -1.56 27.28 -5.71
C PHE A 410 -0.32 28.06 -5.27
N LEU A 411 0.89 27.66 -5.68
CA LEU A 411 2.12 28.37 -5.34
C LEU A 411 2.17 29.79 -5.91
N MET A 412 1.71 30.01 -7.14
CA MET A 412 1.62 31.34 -7.74
C MET A 412 0.69 32.27 -6.96
N ARG A 413 -0.47 31.76 -6.51
CA ARG A 413 -1.41 32.53 -5.67
C ARG A 413 -0.83 32.82 -4.29
N ARG A 414 -0.09 31.89 -3.70
CA ARG A 414 0.58 32.08 -2.41
C ARG A 414 1.65 33.19 -2.50
N ARG A 415 2.49 33.19 -3.53
CA ARG A 415 3.50 34.24 -3.76
C ARG A 415 2.89 35.63 -3.89
N LYS A 416 1.77 35.78 -4.59
CA LYS A 416 1.08 37.08 -4.72
C LYS A 416 0.63 37.65 -3.39
N LYS A 417 0.18 36.84 -2.44
CA LYS A 417 -0.20 37.29 -1.09
C LYS A 417 0.97 37.80 -0.26
N TRP A 418 2.20 37.34 -0.49
CA TRP A 418 3.39 37.83 0.23
C TRP A 418 3.99 39.11 -0.36
N VAL A 419 3.68 39.45 -1.60
CA VAL A 419 4.14 40.67 -2.27
C VAL A 419 3.18 41.85 -2.00
N THR A 420 1.95 41.59 -1.53
CA THR A 420 0.92 42.58 -1.26
C THR A 420 0.72 42.88 0.26
N CYS A 421 1.52 42.24 1.12
CA CYS A 421 1.69 42.58 2.53
C CYS A 421 3.10 43.16 2.77
#